data_c26b49a2d0763d41c1e7d1ca1ccc00dd
#
_entry.id   c26b49a2d0763d41c1e7d1ca1ccc00dd
#
_cell.length_a   1.000
_cell.length_b   1.000
_cell.length_c   1.000
_cell.angle_alpha   90.00
_cell.angle_beta   90.00
_cell.angle_gamma   90.00
#
_symmetry.space_group_name_H-M   'P 1'
#
loop_
_entity.id
_entity.type
_entity.pdbx_description
1 polymer ?
#
loop_
_entity_poly.entity_id
_entity_poly.type
_entity_poly.pdbx_seq_one_letter_code
_entity_poly.pdbx_strand_id
1 'polypeptide(L)'
;MLVVKEFIIKDIINYETLNDVNILEELEQGELYVILDLIMMGNKCQYEEAECIFRQALESIGLTEIINKIAECLVGEKTENEDQTVDRNKYKNFSDILLEFFEQLQIVDDTISYSDFMNMSTQMMYKYANGVQKRYINERNVAYRESFENAVILLGALSGKVKEPPQISETDINKTKTSLADRVKAFAASRRTG
;
A
#
# COMPACT_ATOMS: atom_id res chain seq x y z
N MET A 1 -10.78 -4.91 19.45
CA MET A 1 -9.95 -6.12 19.67
C MET A 1 -8.96 -6.23 18.50
N LEU A 2 -7.69 -6.50 18.78
CA LEU A 2 -6.68 -6.68 17.74
C LEU A 2 -6.72 -8.15 17.29
N VAL A 3 -7.07 -8.41 16.03
CA VAL A 3 -7.13 -9.78 15.46
C VAL A 3 -5.76 -10.20 14.95
N VAL A 4 -5.03 -9.26 14.30
CA VAL A 4 -3.69 -9.46 13.74
C VAL A 4 -2.84 -8.25 14.07
N LYS A 5 -1.54 -8.46 14.36
CA LYS A 5 -0.60 -7.39 14.70
C LYS A 5 0.03 -6.77 13.46
N GLU A 6 0.69 -7.58 12.65
CA GLU A 6 1.37 -7.15 11.43
C GLU A 6 1.65 -8.33 10.52
N PHE A 7 1.79 -8.08 9.21
CA PHE A 7 2.27 -9.06 8.24
C PHE A 7 3.64 -8.65 7.71
N ILE A 8 4.56 -9.60 7.64
CA ILE A 8 5.86 -9.42 7.00
C ILE A 8 5.73 -9.82 5.52
N ILE A 9 6.25 -9.00 4.62
CA ILE A 9 6.12 -9.20 3.16
C ILE A 9 6.62 -10.58 2.74
N LYS A 10 7.77 -10.99 3.24
CA LYS A 10 8.33 -12.32 2.97
C LYS A 10 7.38 -13.46 3.35
N ASP A 11 6.69 -13.35 4.48
CA ASP A 11 5.81 -14.41 4.96
C ASP A 11 4.58 -14.53 4.05
N ILE A 12 4.04 -13.39 3.58
CA ILE A 12 2.95 -13.34 2.59
C ILE A 12 3.36 -14.02 1.28
N ILE A 13 4.51 -13.61 0.72
CA ILE A 13 5.01 -14.16 -0.55
C ILE A 13 5.25 -15.67 -0.44
N ASN A 14 5.87 -16.12 0.66
CA ASN A 14 6.09 -17.52 0.91
C ASN A 14 4.78 -18.29 1.03
N TYR A 15 3.80 -17.76 1.74
CA TYR A 15 2.50 -18.42 1.92
C TYR A 15 1.78 -18.61 0.57
N GLU A 16 1.67 -17.58 -0.25
CA GLU A 16 1.04 -17.67 -1.57
C GLU A 16 1.80 -18.63 -2.50
N THR A 17 3.15 -18.59 -2.46
CA THR A 17 3.98 -19.46 -3.29
C THR A 17 3.86 -20.94 -2.89
N LEU A 18 3.85 -21.23 -1.58
CA LEU A 18 3.80 -22.62 -1.07
C LEU A 18 2.42 -23.25 -1.25
N ASN A 19 1.36 -22.47 -1.15
CA ASN A 19 -0.01 -22.97 -1.22
C ASN A 19 -0.65 -22.78 -2.61
N ASP A 20 0.01 -22.09 -3.54
CA ASP A 20 -0.51 -21.71 -4.88
C ASP A 20 -1.89 -21.04 -4.80
N VAL A 21 -2.04 -20.11 -3.84
CA VAL A 21 -3.30 -19.40 -3.55
C VAL A 21 -3.13 -17.89 -3.65
N ASN A 22 -4.25 -17.21 -3.89
CA ASN A 22 -4.33 -15.76 -3.74
C ASN A 22 -4.95 -15.44 -2.38
N ILE A 23 -4.14 -14.91 -1.45
CA ILE A 23 -4.59 -14.59 -0.08
C ILE A 23 -5.85 -13.72 -0.07
N LEU A 24 -5.92 -12.72 -0.97
CA LEU A 24 -7.06 -11.80 -0.98
C LEU A 24 -8.35 -12.47 -1.45
N GLU A 25 -8.25 -13.38 -2.43
CA GLU A 25 -9.39 -14.15 -2.92
C GLU A 25 -9.93 -15.11 -1.86
N GLU A 26 -9.03 -15.90 -1.27
CA GLU A 26 -9.39 -16.89 -0.25
C GLU A 26 -9.94 -16.20 1.02
N LEU A 27 -9.38 -15.05 1.40
CA LEU A 27 -9.87 -14.25 2.51
C LEU A 27 -11.29 -13.71 2.23
N GLU A 28 -11.56 -13.26 1.00
CA GLU A 28 -12.92 -12.82 0.58
C GLU A 28 -13.94 -13.95 0.62
N GLN A 29 -13.53 -15.16 0.25
CA GLN A 29 -14.40 -16.35 0.31
C GLN A 29 -14.68 -16.75 1.76
N GLY A 30 -13.91 -16.25 2.71
CA GLY A 30 -14.10 -16.53 4.14
C GLY A 30 -13.62 -17.93 4.53
N GLU A 31 -12.67 -18.48 3.78
CA GLU A 31 -12.12 -19.80 4.05
C GLU A 31 -11.44 -19.83 5.41
N LEU A 32 -11.98 -20.66 6.31
CA LEU A 32 -11.58 -20.70 7.72
C LEU A 32 -10.10 -21.02 7.90
N TYR A 33 -9.55 -21.95 7.11
CA TYR A 33 -8.14 -22.32 7.19
C TYR A 33 -7.22 -21.15 6.85
N VAL A 34 -7.56 -20.34 5.83
CA VAL A 34 -6.79 -19.15 5.45
C VAL A 34 -6.85 -18.10 6.56
N ILE A 35 -8.04 -17.87 7.13
CA ILE A 35 -8.20 -16.93 8.24
C ILE A 35 -7.31 -17.32 9.43
N LEU A 36 -7.29 -18.60 9.80
CA LEU A 36 -6.47 -19.10 10.90
C LEU A 36 -4.98 -18.98 10.57
N ASP A 37 -4.56 -19.34 9.37
CA ASP A 37 -3.17 -19.21 8.92
C ASP A 37 -2.70 -17.74 8.92
N LEU A 38 -3.57 -16.81 8.49
CA LEU A 38 -3.28 -15.39 8.54
C LEU A 38 -3.19 -14.86 9.98
N ILE A 39 -4.03 -15.35 10.89
CA ILE A 39 -3.92 -15.01 12.32
C ILE A 39 -2.62 -15.56 12.91
N MET A 40 -2.23 -16.79 12.59
CA MET A 40 -0.96 -17.38 13.01
C MET A 40 0.23 -16.56 12.50
N MET A 41 0.25 -16.27 11.19
CA MET A 41 1.31 -15.52 10.54
C MET A 41 1.44 -14.12 11.13
N GLY A 42 0.34 -13.39 11.22
CA GLY A 42 0.35 -11.99 11.64
C GLY A 42 0.57 -11.79 13.16
N ASN A 43 0.36 -12.83 13.97
CA ASN A 43 0.63 -12.80 15.42
C ASN A 43 1.87 -13.60 15.82
N LYS A 44 2.47 -14.35 14.88
CA LYS A 44 3.59 -15.27 15.12
C LYS A 44 3.27 -16.28 16.24
N CYS A 45 2.07 -16.84 16.21
CA CYS A 45 1.54 -17.75 17.22
C CYS A 45 1.27 -19.15 16.64
N GLN A 46 1.00 -20.11 17.52
CA GLN A 46 0.63 -21.48 17.13
C GLN A 46 -0.87 -21.58 16.84
N TYR A 47 -1.27 -22.71 16.22
CA TYR A 47 -2.65 -22.94 15.77
C TYR A 47 -3.68 -22.80 16.91
N GLU A 48 -3.42 -23.35 18.08
CA GLU A 48 -4.34 -23.30 19.22
C GLU A 48 -4.56 -21.87 19.72
N GLU A 49 -3.52 -21.04 19.66
CA GLU A 49 -3.61 -19.61 19.99
C GLU A 49 -4.40 -18.84 18.93
N ALA A 50 -4.15 -19.12 17.66
CA ALA A 50 -4.88 -18.52 16.55
C ALA A 50 -6.37 -18.87 16.62
N GLU A 51 -6.71 -20.12 16.89
CA GLU A 51 -8.09 -20.56 17.08
C GLU A 51 -8.77 -19.86 18.26
N CYS A 52 -8.05 -19.67 19.36
CA CYS A 52 -8.56 -18.92 20.51
C CYS A 52 -8.85 -17.45 20.15
N ILE A 53 -7.91 -16.78 19.46
CA ILE A 53 -8.06 -15.40 18.98
C ILE A 53 -9.27 -15.32 18.03
N PHE A 54 -9.38 -16.24 17.09
CA PHE A 54 -10.48 -16.28 16.13
C PHE A 54 -11.84 -16.44 16.82
N ARG A 55 -11.98 -17.40 17.74
CA ARG A 55 -13.24 -17.62 18.49
C ARG A 55 -13.65 -16.39 19.30
N GLN A 56 -12.73 -15.78 20.03
CA GLN A 56 -13.01 -14.55 20.78
C GLN A 56 -13.40 -13.39 19.87
N ALA A 57 -12.73 -13.26 18.71
CA ALA A 57 -13.08 -12.26 17.74
C ALA A 57 -14.46 -12.51 17.13
N LEU A 58 -14.76 -13.76 16.77
CA LEU A 58 -16.04 -14.15 16.19
C LEU A 58 -17.21 -13.79 17.11
N GLU A 59 -17.09 -14.07 18.41
CA GLU A 59 -18.10 -13.71 19.42
C GLU A 59 -18.23 -12.19 19.60
N SER A 60 -17.13 -11.44 19.49
CA SER A 60 -17.10 -10.01 19.79
C SER A 60 -17.51 -9.13 18.60
N ILE A 61 -17.06 -9.44 17.40
CA ILE A 61 -17.18 -8.56 16.23
C ILE A 61 -17.76 -9.26 14.98
N GLY A 62 -17.85 -10.60 14.98
CA GLY A 62 -18.36 -11.38 13.85
C GLY A 62 -17.36 -11.59 12.72
N LEU A 63 -17.66 -12.54 11.81
CA LEU A 63 -16.75 -12.99 10.77
C LEU A 63 -16.40 -11.90 9.78
N THR A 64 -17.35 -11.13 9.29
CA THR A 64 -17.13 -10.06 8.31
C THR A 64 -16.15 -9.02 8.82
N GLU A 65 -16.26 -8.64 10.10
CA GLU A 65 -15.35 -7.66 10.68
C GLU A 65 -13.95 -8.25 10.94
N ILE A 66 -13.84 -9.54 11.19
CA ILE A 66 -12.54 -10.25 11.25
C ILE A 66 -11.85 -10.17 9.91
N ILE A 67 -12.54 -10.53 8.83
CA ILE A 67 -12.04 -10.45 7.45
C ILE A 67 -11.58 -9.03 7.12
N ASN A 68 -12.41 -8.03 7.44
CA ASN A 68 -12.04 -6.62 7.23
C ASN A 68 -10.76 -6.22 7.95
N LYS A 69 -10.62 -6.60 9.22
CA LYS A 69 -9.41 -6.26 10.02
C LYS A 69 -8.14 -6.95 9.51
N ILE A 70 -8.25 -8.19 9.05
CA ILE A 70 -7.14 -8.89 8.41
C ILE A 70 -6.77 -8.18 7.09
N ALA A 71 -7.75 -7.87 6.26
CA ALA A 71 -7.54 -7.17 5.00
C ALA A 71 -6.94 -5.76 5.22
N GLU A 72 -7.40 -5.00 6.21
CA GLU A 72 -6.82 -3.70 6.57
C GLU A 72 -5.35 -3.83 7.01
N CYS A 73 -5.00 -4.90 7.70
CA CYS A 73 -3.62 -5.16 8.09
C CYS A 73 -2.75 -5.56 6.89
N LEU A 74 -3.29 -6.28 5.90
CA LEU A 74 -2.59 -6.65 4.67
C LEU A 74 -2.37 -5.44 3.73
N VAL A 75 -3.43 -4.65 3.47
CA VAL A 75 -3.45 -3.62 2.43
C VAL A 75 -3.50 -2.18 2.95
N GLY A 76 -3.48 -2.00 4.28
CA GLY A 76 -3.57 -0.70 4.95
C GLY A 76 -5.01 -0.18 5.06
N GLU A 77 -5.17 0.92 5.81
CA GLU A 77 -6.48 1.56 6.02
C GLU A 77 -7.02 2.16 4.72
N LYS A 78 -8.35 2.12 4.55
CA LYS A 78 -9.04 2.75 3.42
C LYS A 78 -8.82 4.26 3.43
N THR A 79 -8.44 4.82 2.28
CA THR A 79 -8.50 6.26 2.04
C THR A 79 -9.78 6.60 1.27
N GLU A 80 -10.42 7.72 1.60
CA GLU A 80 -11.75 8.14 1.07
C GLU A 80 -11.80 8.46 -0.45
N ASN A 81 -10.73 8.24 -1.21
CA ASN A 81 -10.62 8.61 -2.64
C ASN A 81 -10.53 7.39 -3.57
N GLU A 82 -11.39 6.38 -3.38
CA GLU A 82 -11.25 5.05 -4.03
C GLU A 82 -12.05 4.86 -5.34
N ASP A 83 -12.15 5.86 -6.22
CA ASP A 83 -12.84 5.71 -7.53
C ASP A 83 -11.90 5.26 -8.68
N GLN A 84 -10.91 4.38 -8.40
CA GLN A 84 -10.03 3.92 -9.47
C GLN A 84 -10.19 2.43 -9.75
N THR A 85 -10.63 2.14 -10.97
CA THR A 85 -10.68 0.78 -11.51
C THR A 85 -9.27 0.24 -11.75
N VAL A 86 -8.84 -0.71 -10.94
CA VAL A 86 -7.62 -1.49 -11.18
C VAL A 86 -7.92 -2.59 -12.18
N ASP A 87 -7.06 -2.78 -13.17
CA ASP A 87 -7.16 -3.90 -14.11
C ASP A 87 -6.92 -5.22 -13.35
N ARG A 88 -8.02 -5.90 -13.00
CA ARG A 88 -8.02 -7.14 -12.21
C ARG A 88 -7.30 -8.29 -12.92
N ASN A 89 -7.13 -8.22 -14.23
CA ASN A 89 -6.52 -9.29 -15.03
C ASN A 89 -4.98 -9.24 -15.01
N LYS A 90 -4.38 -8.18 -14.47
CA LYS A 90 -2.93 -8.00 -14.50
C LYS A 90 -2.19 -8.81 -13.43
N TYR A 91 -2.82 -9.03 -12.27
CA TYR A 91 -2.16 -9.67 -11.13
C TYR A 91 -2.85 -10.99 -10.77
N LYS A 92 -2.06 -12.05 -10.67
CA LYS A 92 -2.53 -13.36 -10.24
C LYS A 92 -2.63 -13.45 -8.71
N ASN A 93 -1.64 -12.93 -8.00
CA ASN A 93 -1.49 -13.04 -6.55
C ASN A 93 -1.21 -11.67 -5.91
N PHE A 94 -1.41 -11.56 -4.61
CA PHE A 94 -1.04 -10.35 -3.85
C PHE A 94 0.47 -10.13 -3.82
N SER A 95 1.26 -11.21 -3.81
CA SER A 95 2.72 -11.16 -3.94
C SER A 95 3.19 -10.47 -5.22
N ASP A 96 2.51 -10.65 -6.36
CA ASP A 96 2.85 -9.96 -7.60
C ASP A 96 2.73 -8.44 -7.45
N ILE A 97 1.70 -7.99 -6.73
CA ILE A 97 1.48 -6.58 -6.42
C ILE A 97 2.59 -6.03 -5.51
N LEU A 98 2.99 -6.80 -4.50
CA LEU A 98 4.08 -6.41 -3.58
C LEU A 98 5.42 -6.30 -4.31
N LEU A 99 5.72 -7.24 -5.22
CA LEU A 99 6.95 -7.22 -5.99
C LEU A 99 6.99 -6.07 -7.01
N GLU A 100 5.88 -5.81 -7.73
CA GLU A 100 5.79 -4.63 -8.61
C GLU A 100 5.94 -3.33 -7.81
N PHE A 101 5.42 -3.29 -6.60
CA PHE A 101 5.60 -2.15 -5.71
C PHE A 101 7.07 -1.93 -5.35
N PHE A 102 7.81 -3.00 -5.05
CA PHE A 102 9.24 -2.91 -4.81
C PHE A 102 10.00 -2.36 -6.01
N GLU A 103 9.71 -2.88 -7.22
CA GLU A 103 10.34 -2.40 -8.47
C GLU A 103 10.09 -0.89 -8.67
N GLN A 104 8.88 -0.41 -8.40
CA GLN A 104 8.58 1.01 -8.51
C GLN A 104 9.21 1.85 -7.41
N LEU A 105 9.35 1.33 -6.20
CA LEU A 105 10.11 2.00 -5.14
C LEU A 105 11.58 2.18 -5.53
N GLN A 106 12.18 1.16 -6.13
CA GLN A 106 13.58 1.19 -6.59
C GLN A 106 13.83 2.27 -7.65
N ILE A 107 12.84 2.58 -8.49
CA ILE A 107 12.95 3.67 -9.49
C ILE A 107 13.04 5.04 -8.80
N VAL A 108 12.37 5.21 -7.66
CA VAL A 108 12.28 6.50 -6.96
C VAL A 108 13.29 6.62 -5.82
N ASP A 109 13.60 5.50 -5.19
CA ASP A 109 14.54 5.42 -4.05
C ASP A 109 15.30 4.08 -4.11
N ASP A 110 16.52 4.12 -4.61
CA ASP A 110 17.42 2.96 -4.74
C ASP A 110 18.12 2.56 -3.43
N THR A 111 17.84 3.26 -2.34
CA THR A 111 18.48 3.00 -1.04
C THR A 111 17.91 1.77 -0.34
N ILE A 112 16.68 1.33 -0.68
CA ILE A 112 16.08 0.14 -0.10
C ILE A 112 16.57 -1.12 -0.80
N SER A 113 17.17 -2.04 -0.05
CA SER A 113 17.54 -3.34 -0.61
C SER A 113 16.34 -4.29 -0.69
N TYR A 114 16.42 -5.29 -1.57
CA TYR A 114 15.41 -6.36 -1.63
C TYR A 114 15.25 -7.09 -0.29
N SER A 115 16.36 -7.31 0.43
CA SER A 115 16.34 -7.93 1.76
C SER A 115 15.59 -7.09 2.78
N ASP A 116 15.81 -5.76 2.77
CA ASP A 116 15.12 -4.87 3.69
C ASP A 116 13.62 -4.83 3.39
N PHE A 117 13.26 -4.76 2.11
CA PHE A 117 11.87 -4.81 1.67
C PHE A 117 11.18 -6.11 2.10
N MET A 118 11.80 -7.27 1.88
CA MET A 118 11.25 -8.58 2.25
C MET A 118 11.03 -8.74 3.76
N ASN A 119 11.85 -8.09 4.59
CA ASN A 119 11.73 -8.12 6.05
C ASN A 119 10.85 -6.98 6.61
N MET A 120 10.32 -6.13 5.76
CA MET A 120 9.43 -5.04 6.15
C MET A 120 8.01 -5.56 6.38
N SER A 121 7.30 -4.96 7.34
CA SER A 121 5.86 -5.21 7.43
C SER A 121 5.09 -4.43 6.36
N THR A 122 3.92 -4.92 5.96
CA THR A 122 3.04 -4.23 5.01
C THR A 122 2.73 -2.81 5.47
N GLN A 123 2.49 -2.59 6.75
CA GLN A 123 2.26 -1.26 7.31
C GLN A 123 3.49 -0.34 7.19
N MET A 124 4.70 -0.88 7.45
CA MET A 124 5.94 -0.12 7.24
C MET A 124 6.15 0.23 5.77
N MET A 125 5.87 -0.71 4.87
CA MET A 125 5.92 -0.48 3.43
C MET A 125 5.05 0.71 3.01
N TYR A 126 3.80 0.76 3.46
CA TYR A 126 2.90 1.89 3.14
C TYR A 126 3.39 3.22 3.72
N LYS A 127 3.89 3.21 4.96
CA LYS A 127 4.48 4.43 5.56
C LYS A 127 5.71 4.90 4.79
N TYR A 128 6.57 3.97 4.39
CA TYR A 128 7.76 4.27 3.61
C TYR A 128 7.38 4.87 2.25
N ALA A 129 6.45 4.24 1.52
CA ALA A 129 5.96 4.73 0.24
C ALA A 129 5.40 6.15 0.32
N ASN A 130 4.58 6.42 1.35
CA ASN A 130 4.06 7.75 1.59
C ASN A 130 5.17 8.77 1.89
N GLY A 131 6.21 8.36 2.62
CA GLY A 131 7.38 9.19 2.89
C GLY A 131 8.17 9.52 1.61
N VAL A 132 8.42 8.52 0.77
CA VAL A 132 9.11 8.67 -0.52
C VAL A 132 8.31 9.59 -1.44
N GLN A 133 6.99 9.40 -1.53
CA GLN A 133 6.12 10.25 -2.34
C GLN A 133 6.17 11.72 -1.88
N LYS A 134 6.08 11.98 -0.56
CA LYS A 134 6.19 13.34 0.00
C LYS A 134 7.53 13.99 -0.31
N ARG A 135 8.64 13.23 -0.16
CA ARG A 135 9.98 13.72 -0.51
C ARG A 135 10.06 14.10 -1.99
N TYR A 136 9.60 13.21 -2.88
CA TYR A 136 9.59 13.47 -4.32
C TYR A 136 8.79 14.73 -4.70
N ILE A 137 7.61 14.94 -4.07
CA ILE A 137 6.80 16.15 -4.27
C ILE A 137 7.56 17.39 -3.82
N ASN A 138 8.18 17.34 -2.64
CA ASN A 138 8.95 18.46 -2.11
C ASN A 138 10.15 18.81 -3.01
N GLU A 139 10.92 17.81 -3.43
CA GLU A 139 12.07 18.00 -4.32
C GLU A 139 11.65 18.63 -5.65
N ARG A 140 10.56 18.16 -6.25
CA ARG A 140 10.03 18.78 -7.48
C ARG A 140 9.56 20.20 -7.26
N ASN A 141 8.90 20.51 -6.15
CA ASN A 141 8.46 21.86 -5.84
C ASN A 141 9.66 22.80 -5.60
N VAL A 142 10.74 22.32 -4.95
CA VAL A 142 11.98 23.09 -4.79
C VAL A 142 12.62 23.35 -6.15
N ALA A 143 12.85 22.34 -6.96
CA ALA A 143 13.44 22.48 -8.29
C ALA A 143 12.60 23.40 -9.21
N TYR A 144 11.30 23.33 -9.09
CA TYR A 144 10.38 24.19 -9.83
C TYR A 144 10.48 25.65 -9.40
N ARG A 145 10.58 25.91 -8.08
CA ARG A 145 10.77 27.25 -7.51
C ARG A 145 12.11 27.85 -7.95
N GLU A 146 13.20 27.07 -7.84
CA GLU A 146 14.53 27.50 -8.29
C GLU A 146 14.55 27.84 -9.79
N SER A 147 13.94 26.99 -10.61
CA SER A 147 13.81 27.26 -12.07
C SER A 147 13.00 28.52 -12.36
N PHE A 148 11.94 28.76 -11.59
CA PHE A 148 11.13 29.97 -11.69
C PHE A 148 11.90 31.20 -11.24
N GLU A 149 12.60 31.19 -10.11
CA GLU A 149 13.43 32.27 -9.63
C GLU A 149 14.51 32.64 -10.64
N ASN A 150 15.18 31.65 -11.23
CA ASN A 150 16.14 31.85 -12.31
C ASN A 150 15.50 32.49 -13.55
N ALA A 151 14.30 32.04 -13.94
CA ALA A 151 13.55 32.62 -15.05
C ALA A 151 13.12 34.07 -14.75
N VAL A 152 12.71 34.37 -13.52
CA VAL A 152 12.36 35.73 -13.07
C VAL A 152 13.57 36.66 -13.11
N ILE A 153 14.74 36.21 -12.67
CA ILE A 153 15.99 36.96 -12.72
C ILE A 153 16.35 37.27 -14.18
N LEU A 154 16.24 36.31 -15.09
CA LEU A 154 16.52 36.49 -16.51
C LEU A 154 15.50 37.41 -17.20
N LEU A 155 14.21 37.24 -16.89
CA LEU A 155 13.12 38.03 -17.48
C LEU A 155 12.96 39.39 -16.81
N GLY A 156 13.29 39.53 -15.53
CA GLY A 156 13.34 40.79 -14.81
C GLY A 156 14.39 41.76 -15.41
N ALA A 157 15.45 41.22 -16.00
CA ALA A 157 16.42 41.99 -16.80
C ALA A 157 15.83 42.45 -18.15
N LEU A 158 14.74 41.86 -18.63
CA LEU A 158 14.16 42.08 -19.97
C LEU A 158 12.81 42.84 -19.97
N SER A 159 12.05 42.83 -18.94
CA SER A 159 10.83 43.66 -18.74
C SER A 159 9.73 42.96 -17.92
N GLY A 160 9.49 43.36 -16.71
CA GLY A 160 8.13 43.35 -16.16
C GLY A 160 7.60 42.02 -15.61
N LYS A 161 6.58 42.11 -14.89
CA LYS A 161 5.80 41.25 -14.00
C LYS A 161 5.66 39.78 -14.46
N VAL A 162 6.45 38.89 -13.89
CA VAL A 162 6.26 37.43 -14.00
C VAL A 162 5.40 36.99 -12.81
N LYS A 163 4.32 36.23 -13.06
CA LYS A 163 3.51 35.63 -12.00
C LYS A 163 4.13 34.30 -11.57
N GLU A 164 4.20 34.12 -10.27
CA GLU A 164 4.65 32.85 -9.68
C GLU A 164 3.70 31.71 -10.13
N PRO A 165 4.23 30.63 -10.71
CA PRO A 165 3.40 29.50 -11.09
C PRO A 165 2.87 28.76 -9.86
N PRO A 166 1.73 28.08 -9.98
CA PRO A 166 1.16 27.31 -8.88
C PRO A 166 2.11 26.17 -8.48
N GLN A 167 2.26 25.96 -7.16
CA GLN A 167 2.98 24.81 -6.63
C GLN A 167 2.23 23.53 -6.98
N ILE A 168 2.98 22.46 -7.25
CA ILE A 168 2.42 21.14 -7.47
C ILE A 168 1.87 20.64 -6.13
N SER A 169 0.58 20.33 -6.07
CA SER A 169 -0.07 19.77 -4.89
C SER A 169 -0.05 18.24 -4.92
N GLU A 170 -0.24 17.59 -3.77
CA GLU A 170 -0.42 16.14 -3.69
C GLU A 170 -1.58 15.67 -4.59
N THR A 171 -2.63 16.48 -4.72
CA THR A 171 -3.80 16.21 -5.58
C THR A 171 -3.48 16.26 -7.08
N ASP A 172 -2.51 17.06 -7.52
CA ASP A 172 -2.14 17.15 -8.94
C ASP A 172 -1.31 15.94 -9.39
N ILE A 173 -0.50 15.37 -8.49
CA ILE A 173 0.27 14.15 -8.75
C ILE A 173 -0.66 12.93 -8.76
N ASN A 174 -1.63 12.89 -7.86
CA ASN A 174 -2.61 11.80 -7.79
C ASN A 174 -3.52 11.75 -9.02
N LYS A 175 -3.75 12.88 -9.71
CA LYS A 175 -4.48 12.91 -10.99
C LYS A 175 -3.67 12.34 -12.17
N THR A 176 -2.35 12.34 -12.07
CA THR A 176 -1.47 11.94 -13.20
C THR A 176 -0.82 10.56 -13.02
N LYS A 177 -0.69 10.09 -11.80
CA LYS A 177 -0.16 8.74 -11.52
C LYS A 177 -0.87 8.20 -10.28
N THR A 178 -1.73 7.23 -10.47
CA THR A 178 -2.18 6.37 -9.39
C THR A 178 -0.97 5.83 -8.66
N SER A 179 -0.79 6.17 -7.37
CA SER A 179 0.30 5.57 -6.61
C SER A 179 0.06 4.06 -6.56
N LEU A 180 1.11 3.26 -6.49
CA LEU A 180 0.94 1.81 -6.41
C LEU A 180 0.19 1.42 -5.14
N ALA A 181 0.38 2.16 -4.04
CA ALA A 181 -0.41 2.00 -2.81
C ALA A 181 -1.91 2.22 -3.07
N ASP A 182 -2.27 3.21 -3.91
CA ASP A 182 -3.67 3.43 -4.29
C ASP A 182 -4.17 2.34 -5.23
N ARG A 183 -3.30 1.79 -6.10
CA ARG A 183 -3.65 0.64 -6.97
C ARG A 183 -3.88 -0.63 -6.15
N VAL A 184 -3.03 -0.91 -5.16
CA VAL A 184 -3.20 -2.03 -4.22
C VAL A 184 -4.48 -1.86 -3.41
N LYS A 185 -4.73 -0.65 -2.87
CA LYS A 185 -5.95 -0.35 -2.12
C LYS A 185 -7.20 -0.44 -2.99
N ALA A 186 -7.16 0.09 -4.22
CA ALA A 186 -8.27 0.01 -5.17
C ALA A 186 -8.55 -1.43 -5.61
N PHE A 187 -7.50 -2.26 -5.78
CA PHE A 187 -7.65 -3.69 -6.04
C PHE A 187 -8.35 -4.40 -4.89
N ALA A 188 -7.94 -4.14 -3.65
CA ALA A 188 -8.58 -4.69 -2.46
C ALA A 188 -10.02 -4.17 -2.27
N ALA A 189 -10.27 -2.86 -2.55
CA ALA A 189 -11.60 -2.26 -2.41
C ALA A 189 -12.58 -2.69 -3.50
N SER A 190 -12.11 -2.83 -4.76
CA SER A 190 -12.96 -3.22 -5.89
C SER A 190 -13.51 -4.63 -5.77
N ARG A 191 -12.88 -5.50 -4.99
CA ARG A 191 -13.36 -6.85 -4.68
C ARG A 191 -14.38 -6.90 -3.56
N ARG A 192 -14.51 -5.82 -2.73
CA ARG A 192 -15.50 -5.75 -1.63
C ARG A 192 -16.90 -5.29 -2.06
N THR A 193 -17.07 -4.88 -3.30
CA THR A 193 -18.36 -4.34 -3.83
C THR A 193 -19.00 -5.24 -4.90
N GLY A 194 -18.49 -6.41 -5.15
CA GLY A 194 -19.06 -7.45 -6.02
C GLY A 194 -19.56 -8.61 -5.22
#